data_e1c086c8b57281ef502897f5d1959a08
#
_entry.id   e1c086c8b57281ef502897f5d1959a08
#
_cell.length_a   1.000
_cell.length_b   1.000
_cell.length_c   1.000
_cell.angle_alpha   90.00
_cell.angle_beta   90.00
_cell.angle_gamma   90.00
#
_symmetry.space_group_name_H-M   'P 1'
#
loop_
_entity.id
_entity.type
_entity.pdbx_description
1 polymer ?
#
loop_
_entity_poly.entity_id
_entity_poly.type
_entity_poly.pdbx_seq_one_letter_code
_entity_poly.pdbx_strand_id
1 'polypeptide(L)'
;YFDLSAMNIPGTANSNLPDSTLHYVPFTYVGTVNAYKLTSAMATTEEYAQQNKYAHSLFVADYAVTHAVSWNGLNDEGLIFGKNYASGGVDYTLRAPSVGSDATGLGDSDPGVPQSNEWDTMLNKDSGYIQNWNEMYSWGQDTVSLDASDASRRAVRGYNSARRWFHSYATRSYSNHGFRPVLEVRNPNTLGPDGLKAVTLALGGGKLGGSSDAIHIIVKTGSAFTAPASDGLTR
;
A
#
# COMPACT_ATOMS: atom_id res chain seq x y z
N TYR A 1 -3.17 10.91 6.66
CA TYR A 1 -4.54 10.60 6.21
C TYR A 1 -4.70 11.05 4.77
N PHE A 2 -5.41 10.23 4.00
CA PHE A 2 -5.71 10.51 2.60
C PHE A 2 -7.22 10.46 2.37
N ASP A 3 -7.72 11.32 1.49
CA ASP A 3 -9.13 11.32 1.08
C ASP A 3 -9.32 10.40 -0.13
N LEU A 4 -9.96 9.27 0.06
CA LEU A 4 -10.24 8.30 -0.99
C LEU A 4 -11.72 8.29 -1.42
N SER A 5 -12.53 9.21 -0.92
CA SER A 5 -13.98 9.24 -1.16
C SER A 5 -14.36 9.34 -2.65
N ALA A 6 -13.52 9.99 -3.45
CA ALA A 6 -13.73 10.16 -4.90
C ALA A 6 -13.15 9.01 -5.74
N MET A 7 -12.57 7.97 -5.13
CA MET A 7 -11.85 6.92 -5.86
C MET A 7 -12.74 5.78 -6.36
N ASN A 8 -14.05 5.79 -6.03
CA ASN A 8 -15.02 4.74 -6.39
C ASN A 8 -14.56 3.35 -5.95
N ILE A 9 -14.10 3.24 -4.70
CA ILE A 9 -13.64 1.96 -4.16
C ILE A 9 -14.86 1.09 -3.87
N PRO A 10 -15.01 -0.08 -4.52
CA PRO A 10 -16.16 -0.94 -4.33
C PRO A 10 -16.11 -1.67 -2.99
N GLY A 11 -17.26 -2.21 -2.58
CA GLY A 11 -17.42 -2.97 -1.34
C GLY A 11 -18.05 -2.15 -0.22
N THR A 12 -18.07 -2.72 0.97
CA THR A 12 -18.56 -2.08 2.19
C THR A 12 -17.39 -1.44 2.94
N ALA A 13 -17.52 -0.20 3.34
CA ALA A 13 -16.49 0.47 4.13
C ALA A 13 -16.22 -0.30 5.44
N ASN A 14 -14.95 -0.45 5.77
CA ASN A 14 -14.55 -1.16 6.99
C ASN A 14 -14.94 -0.34 8.22
N SER A 15 -15.71 -0.92 9.12
CA SER A 15 -16.20 -0.27 10.34
C SER A 15 -15.08 0.11 11.34
N ASN A 16 -13.88 -0.43 11.18
CA ASN A 16 -12.72 -0.07 12.00
C ASN A 16 -12.02 1.21 11.51
N LEU A 17 -12.38 1.72 10.35
CA LEU A 17 -11.87 3.00 9.89
C LEU A 17 -12.39 4.14 10.78
N PRO A 18 -11.59 5.18 10.99
CA PRO A 18 -12.04 6.38 11.70
C PRO A 18 -13.23 7.05 11.03
N ASP A 19 -13.35 6.90 9.70
CA ASP A 19 -14.41 7.47 8.90
C ASP A 19 -14.83 6.51 7.77
N SER A 20 -16.10 6.09 7.80
CA SER A 20 -16.67 5.18 6.81
C SER A 20 -16.92 5.82 5.44
N THR A 21 -16.83 7.13 5.32
CA THR A 21 -16.98 7.87 4.05
C THR A 21 -15.67 7.90 3.24
N LEU A 22 -14.60 7.35 3.78
CA LEU A 22 -13.26 7.30 3.21
C LEU A 22 -12.60 8.67 3.00
N HIS A 23 -13.08 9.74 3.63
CA HIS A 23 -12.41 11.04 3.62
C HIS A 23 -11.13 11.07 4.45
N TYR A 24 -11.04 10.22 5.49
CA TYR A 24 -9.90 10.18 6.41
C TYR A 24 -9.36 8.76 6.55
N VAL A 25 -8.74 8.26 5.49
CA VAL A 25 -8.11 6.93 5.53
C VAL A 25 -6.69 7.06 6.05
N PRO A 26 -6.34 6.39 7.16
CA PRO A 26 -4.98 6.40 7.68
C PRO A 26 -4.06 5.52 6.82
N PHE A 27 -2.89 6.04 6.52
CA PHE A 27 -1.82 5.35 5.83
C PHE A 27 -0.51 5.53 6.56
N THR A 28 0.29 4.49 6.56
CA THR A 28 1.66 4.51 7.09
C THR A 28 2.65 4.52 5.94
N TYR A 29 3.62 5.43 5.99
CA TYR A 29 4.75 5.42 5.08
C TYR A 29 5.69 4.27 5.44
N VAL A 30 5.94 3.38 4.51
CA VAL A 30 6.74 2.16 4.74
C VAL A 30 8.13 2.22 4.11
N GLY A 31 8.48 3.35 3.51
CA GLY A 31 9.77 3.57 2.90
C GLY A 31 9.84 3.14 1.45
N THR A 32 11.05 2.90 0.98
CA THR A 32 11.33 2.43 -0.37
C THR A 32 11.39 0.90 -0.39
N VAL A 33 10.59 0.31 -1.24
CA VAL A 33 10.63 -1.12 -1.54
C VAL A 33 11.56 -1.33 -2.72
N ASN A 34 12.50 -2.26 -2.58
CA ASN A 34 13.42 -2.59 -3.66
C ASN A 34 12.69 -3.26 -4.83
N ALA A 35 13.19 -3.01 -6.02
CA ALA A 35 12.71 -3.71 -7.20
C ALA A 35 12.90 -5.23 -7.04
N TYR A 36 11.92 -5.97 -7.50
CA TYR A 36 12.04 -7.41 -7.66
C TYR A 36 11.40 -7.84 -8.99
N LYS A 37 11.91 -8.93 -9.53
CA LYS A 37 11.42 -9.46 -10.80
C LYS A 37 10.49 -10.63 -10.53
N LEU A 38 9.22 -10.49 -10.86
CA LEU A 38 8.32 -11.62 -10.96
C LEU A 38 8.71 -12.44 -12.20
N THR A 39 8.68 -13.76 -12.08
CA THR A 39 8.74 -14.64 -13.25
C THR A 39 7.38 -14.60 -13.97
N SER A 40 7.35 -14.87 -15.26
CA SER A 40 6.10 -14.91 -16.04
C SER A 40 5.07 -15.88 -15.46
N ALA A 41 5.51 -16.96 -14.83
CA ALA A 41 4.65 -17.91 -14.13
C ALA A 41 4.02 -17.34 -12.84
N MET A 42 4.57 -16.26 -12.29
CA MET A 42 4.17 -15.67 -11.01
C MET A 42 3.40 -14.36 -11.18
N ALA A 43 3.43 -13.78 -12.35
CA ALA A 43 2.74 -12.53 -12.66
C ALA A 43 1.36 -12.79 -13.26
N THR A 44 0.39 -11.94 -12.97
CA THR A 44 -0.93 -11.96 -13.59
C THR A 44 -0.82 -11.75 -15.10
N THR A 45 0.04 -10.81 -15.50
CA THR A 45 0.49 -10.60 -16.88
C THR A 45 1.93 -10.09 -16.83
N GLU A 46 2.68 -10.31 -17.91
CA GLU A 46 4.06 -9.82 -18.04
C GLU A 46 4.14 -8.29 -17.95
N GLU A 47 3.13 -7.62 -18.47
CA GLU A 47 2.99 -6.17 -18.42
C GLU A 47 3.01 -5.66 -16.98
N TYR A 48 2.22 -6.26 -16.11
CA TYR A 48 2.13 -5.83 -14.70
C TYR A 48 3.34 -6.24 -13.86
N ALA A 49 4.03 -7.31 -14.23
CA ALA A 49 5.30 -7.66 -13.60
C ALA A 49 6.35 -6.55 -13.75
N GLN A 50 6.21 -5.69 -14.76
CA GLN A 50 7.10 -4.56 -14.95
C GLN A 50 6.93 -3.44 -13.90
N GLN A 51 5.81 -3.36 -13.22
CA GLN A 51 5.56 -2.33 -12.19
C GLN A 51 6.55 -2.44 -11.04
N ASN A 52 7.06 -3.64 -10.77
CA ASN A 52 8.00 -3.90 -9.69
C ASN A 52 9.48 -3.85 -10.15
N LYS A 53 9.75 -3.34 -11.34
CA LYS A 53 11.10 -3.27 -11.92
C LYS A 53 12.04 -2.32 -11.19
N TYR A 54 11.51 -1.30 -10.56
CA TYR A 54 12.27 -0.21 -9.98
C TYR A 54 11.98 -0.10 -8.49
N ALA A 55 12.95 0.34 -7.74
CA ALA A 55 12.70 0.73 -6.35
C ALA A 55 11.68 1.87 -6.32
N HIS A 56 10.68 1.77 -5.44
CA HIS A 56 9.60 2.74 -5.33
C HIS A 56 9.17 2.94 -3.89
N SER A 57 8.65 4.11 -3.60
CA SER A 57 8.21 4.49 -2.26
C SER A 57 6.72 4.30 -2.10
N LEU A 58 6.31 3.72 -0.99
CA LEU A 58 4.94 3.32 -0.71
C LEU A 58 4.44 3.87 0.62
N PHE A 59 3.16 4.21 0.62
CA PHE A 59 2.32 4.28 1.81
C PHE A 59 1.36 3.09 1.76
N VAL A 60 1.11 2.44 2.89
CA VAL A 60 0.13 1.35 2.99
C VAL A 60 -1.02 1.79 3.89
N ALA A 61 -2.25 1.46 3.51
CA ALA A 61 -3.42 1.72 4.36
C ALA A 61 -3.32 0.91 5.67
N ASP A 62 -3.56 1.56 6.80
CA ASP A 62 -3.49 0.91 8.12
C ASP A 62 -4.57 -0.17 8.30
N TYR A 63 -5.65 -0.05 7.53
CA TYR A 63 -6.78 -0.99 7.50
C TYR A 63 -7.05 -1.45 6.06
N ALA A 64 -7.71 -2.59 5.89
CA ALA A 64 -8.48 -2.82 4.68
C ALA A 64 -9.58 -1.75 4.61
N VAL A 65 -9.64 -0.97 3.54
CA VAL A 65 -10.55 0.19 3.47
C VAL A 65 -11.98 -0.21 3.18
N THR A 66 -12.16 -1.28 2.39
CA THR A 66 -13.45 -1.91 2.15
C THR A 66 -13.35 -3.43 2.27
N HIS A 67 -14.48 -4.09 2.45
CA HIS A 67 -14.64 -5.53 2.42
C HIS A 67 -15.88 -5.94 1.61
N ALA A 68 -16.16 -7.25 1.56
CA ALA A 68 -17.21 -7.81 0.70
C ALA A 68 -17.03 -7.41 -0.78
N VAL A 69 -15.79 -7.41 -1.25
CA VAL A 69 -15.41 -7.00 -2.59
C VAL A 69 -14.64 -8.13 -3.30
N SER A 70 -14.91 -8.31 -4.59
CA SER A 70 -14.18 -9.26 -5.42
C SER A 70 -12.95 -8.64 -6.06
N TRP A 71 -11.97 -9.47 -6.42
CA TRP A 71 -10.83 -9.02 -7.20
C TRP A 71 -11.25 -8.40 -8.52
N ASN A 72 -12.21 -9.03 -9.21
CA ASN A 72 -12.74 -8.51 -10.47
C ASN A 72 -13.37 -7.12 -10.29
N GLY A 73 -14.18 -6.92 -9.25
CA GLY A 73 -14.76 -5.60 -8.98
C GLY A 73 -13.72 -4.52 -8.72
N LEU A 74 -12.62 -4.85 -8.04
CA LEU A 74 -11.50 -3.93 -7.88
C LEU A 74 -10.76 -3.69 -9.21
N ASN A 75 -10.59 -4.73 -10.02
CA ASN A 75 -9.91 -4.62 -11.30
C ASN A 75 -10.69 -3.79 -12.31
N ASP A 76 -12.01 -3.93 -12.35
CA ASP A 76 -12.90 -3.16 -13.22
C ASP A 76 -12.82 -1.66 -12.90
N GLU A 77 -12.56 -1.30 -11.65
CA GLU A 77 -12.32 0.08 -11.21
C GLU A 77 -10.86 0.53 -11.38
N GLY A 78 -9.98 -0.33 -11.91
CA GLY A 78 -8.56 -0.04 -12.09
C GLY A 78 -7.72 -0.09 -10.80
N LEU A 79 -8.29 -0.59 -9.71
CA LEU A 79 -7.68 -0.52 -8.37
C LEU A 79 -6.68 -1.65 -8.09
N ILE A 80 -6.64 -2.69 -8.91
CA ILE A 80 -5.68 -3.78 -8.73
C ILE A 80 -4.28 -3.32 -9.19
N PHE A 81 -4.19 -2.80 -10.40
CA PHE A 81 -2.90 -2.48 -11.02
C PHE A 81 -2.56 -0.99 -10.99
N GLY A 82 -3.54 -0.14 -10.78
CA GLY A 82 -3.28 1.25 -10.49
C GLY A 82 -4.26 2.25 -11.07
N LYS A 83 -4.73 3.13 -10.22
CA LYS A 83 -5.58 4.28 -10.54
C LYS A 83 -4.86 5.56 -10.10
N ASN A 84 -4.86 6.56 -10.96
CA ASN A 84 -4.22 7.84 -10.65
C ASN A 84 -4.91 8.51 -9.46
N TYR A 85 -4.11 9.00 -8.54
CA TYR A 85 -4.57 9.72 -7.36
C TYR A 85 -3.62 10.87 -7.06
N ALA A 86 -4.13 12.03 -6.70
CA ALA A 86 -3.32 13.19 -6.34
C ALA A 86 -3.75 13.75 -4.98
N SER A 87 -2.78 14.05 -4.13
CA SER A 87 -3.02 14.64 -2.82
C SER A 87 -1.84 15.49 -2.39
N GLY A 88 -2.13 16.68 -1.83
CA GLY A 88 -1.08 17.56 -1.33
C GLY A 88 -0.06 18.01 -2.39
N GLY A 89 -0.43 18.03 -3.66
CA GLY A 89 0.48 18.38 -4.77
C GLY A 89 1.42 17.23 -5.18
N VAL A 90 1.20 16.03 -4.68
CA VAL A 90 1.94 14.82 -5.04
C VAL A 90 1.03 13.88 -5.82
N ASP A 91 1.55 13.30 -6.89
CA ASP A 91 0.87 12.30 -7.68
C ASP A 91 1.22 10.90 -7.19
N TYR A 92 0.20 10.08 -7.04
CA TYR A 92 0.30 8.69 -6.60
C TYR A 92 -0.39 7.76 -7.60
N THR A 93 -0.04 6.47 -7.51
CA THR A 93 -0.84 5.37 -8.02
C THR A 93 -1.49 4.65 -6.85
N LEU A 94 -2.82 4.67 -6.76
CA LEU A 94 -3.59 3.89 -5.80
C LEU A 94 -3.82 2.50 -6.38
N ARG A 95 -3.37 1.46 -5.69
CA ARG A 95 -3.45 0.08 -6.19
C ARG A 95 -3.39 -0.96 -5.08
N ALA A 96 -3.65 -2.22 -5.44
CA ALA A 96 -3.33 -3.34 -4.58
C ALA A 96 -1.79 -3.54 -4.51
N PRO A 97 -1.25 -4.05 -3.39
CA PRO A 97 0.14 -4.48 -3.34
C PRO A 97 0.37 -5.78 -4.09
N SER A 98 1.60 -6.04 -4.49
CA SER A 98 2.00 -7.41 -4.82
C SER A 98 2.16 -8.23 -3.53
N VAL A 99 1.78 -9.49 -3.58
CA VAL A 99 1.61 -10.34 -2.38
C VAL A 99 2.28 -11.71 -2.49
N GLY A 100 2.88 -11.98 -3.64
CA GLY A 100 3.39 -13.30 -3.99
C GLY A 100 2.33 -14.21 -4.62
N SER A 101 2.77 -15.06 -5.53
CA SER A 101 1.89 -15.98 -6.31
C SER A 101 1.73 -17.35 -5.68
N ASP A 102 2.46 -17.63 -4.61
CA ASP A 102 2.48 -18.87 -3.88
C ASP A 102 2.80 -18.64 -2.41
N ALA A 103 2.67 -19.66 -1.57
CA ALA A 103 3.09 -19.63 -0.17
C ALA A 103 4.39 -20.43 0.01
N THR A 104 5.20 -20.08 1.01
CA THR A 104 6.39 -20.85 1.39
C THR A 104 6.06 -22.14 2.11
N GLY A 105 4.82 -22.29 2.58
CA GLY A 105 4.33 -23.45 3.34
C GLY A 105 2.80 -23.46 3.43
N LEU A 106 2.26 -24.23 4.36
CA LEU A 106 0.82 -24.44 4.53
C LEU A 106 0.24 -23.79 5.81
N GLY A 107 1.03 -22.96 6.49
CA GLY A 107 0.66 -22.40 7.78
C GLY A 107 0.07 -21.00 7.72
N ASP A 108 -0.51 -20.55 8.84
CA ASP A 108 -1.09 -19.23 9.01
C ASP A 108 -0.03 -18.10 9.09
N SER A 109 1.24 -18.47 9.10
CA SER A 109 2.37 -17.53 9.23
C SER A 109 3.29 -17.56 8.02
N ASP A 110 2.88 -18.22 6.93
CA ASP A 110 3.74 -18.40 5.78
C ASP A 110 3.74 -17.17 4.88
N PRO A 111 4.92 -16.61 4.59
CA PRO A 111 5.06 -15.51 3.64
C PRO A 111 4.75 -15.97 2.21
N GLY A 112 4.57 -15.00 1.32
CA GLY A 112 4.40 -15.25 -0.10
C GLY A 112 5.71 -15.59 -0.82
N VAL A 113 5.62 -16.16 -1.99
CA VAL A 113 6.75 -16.40 -2.89
C VAL A 113 6.55 -15.55 -4.16
N PRO A 114 7.52 -14.73 -4.54
CA PRO A 114 8.80 -14.45 -3.86
C PRO A 114 8.58 -13.63 -2.58
N GLN A 115 9.42 -13.83 -1.59
CA GLN A 115 9.37 -13.07 -0.33
C GLN A 115 9.75 -11.59 -0.50
N SER A 116 10.33 -11.24 -1.64
CA SER A 116 10.59 -9.86 -2.04
C SER A 116 9.34 -9.11 -2.51
N ASN A 117 8.16 -9.75 -2.48
CA ASN A 117 6.90 -9.05 -2.77
C ASN A 117 6.67 -7.87 -1.80
N GLU A 118 5.87 -6.91 -2.22
CA GLU A 118 5.64 -5.69 -1.44
C GLU A 118 5.02 -5.99 -0.07
N TRP A 119 4.04 -6.88 -0.02
CA TRP A 119 3.37 -7.21 1.22
C TRP A 119 4.35 -7.72 2.29
N ASP A 120 5.16 -8.71 1.98
CA ASP A 120 6.11 -9.27 2.94
C ASP A 120 7.21 -8.27 3.31
N THR A 121 7.57 -7.39 2.40
CA THR A 121 8.55 -6.32 2.66
C THR A 121 7.99 -5.26 3.62
N MET A 122 6.72 -4.87 3.44
CA MET A 122 6.08 -3.80 4.21
C MET A 122 5.46 -4.29 5.51
N LEU A 123 4.80 -5.44 5.45
CA LEU A 123 3.83 -5.90 6.45
C LEU A 123 4.26 -7.17 7.16
N ASN A 124 5.47 -7.65 6.91
CA ASN A 124 6.05 -8.82 7.56
C ASN A 124 6.24 -8.64 9.08
N LYS A 125 5.89 -7.49 9.61
CA LYS A 125 5.98 -7.16 11.03
C LYS A 125 4.59 -6.78 11.52
N ASP A 126 4.20 -7.31 12.66
CA ASP A 126 3.08 -6.76 13.43
C ASP A 126 3.50 -5.37 13.95
N SER A 127 3.49 -4.38 13.07
CA SER A 127 3.72 -3.01 13.48
C SER A 127 2.42 -2.46 14.06
N GLY A 128 2.49 -1.81 15.21
CA GLY A 128 1.32 -1.32 15.94
C GLY A 128 0.46 -0.29 15.20
N TYR A 129 0.87 0.15 14.02
CA TYR A 129 0.12 1.11 13.20
C TYR A 129 -0.71 0.44 12.11
N ILE A 130 -0.25 -0.71 11.60
CA ILE A 130 -0.96 -1.44 10.55
C ILE A 130 -1.86 -2.47 11.23
N GLN A 131 -3.15 -2.25 11.16
CA GLN A 131 -4.18 -2.88 11.97
C GLN A 131 -5.11 -3.77 11.14
N ASN A 132 -5.98 -4.49 11.85
CA ASN A 132 -7.11 -5.20 11.28
C ASN A 132 -6.72 -6.34 10.34
N TRP A 133 -5.90 -7.24 10.88
CA TRP A 133 -5.61 -8.51 10.20
C TRP A 133 -6.70 -9.55 10.47
N ASN A 134 -7.24 -9.54 11.70
CA ASN A 134 -8.19 -10.55 12.14
C ASN A 134 -9.41 -10.61 11.22
N GLU A 135 -9.62 -11.79 10.68
CA GLU A 135 -10.76 -12.14 9.84
C GLU A 135 -10.89 -11.32 8.55
N MET A 136 -9.83 -10.60 8.15
CA MET A 136 -9.82 -9.80 6.92
C MET A 136 -8.66 -10.19 6.02
N TYR A 137 -8.97 -10.78 4.88
CA TYR A 137 -8.04 -10.90 3.76
C TYR A 137 -7.97 -9.60 2.98
N SER A 138 -6.84 -9.38 2.34
CA SER A 138 -6.64 -8.30 1.37
C SER A 138 -6.23 -8.86 0.03
N TRP A 139 -6.92 -8.48 -1.03
CA TRP A 139 -6.58 -8.85 -2.39
C TRP A 139 -5.22 -8.28 -2.81
N GLY A 140 -4.41 -9.11 -3.45
CA GLY A 140 -3.17 -8.71 -4.09
C GLY A 140 -3.28 -8.67 -5.61
N GLN A 141 -2.20 -8.24 -6.26
CA GLN A 141 -2.10 -8.21 -7.72
C GLN A 141 -1.92 -9.61 -8.32
N ASP A 142 -1.36 -10.52 -7.55
CA ASP A 142 -0.76 -11.75 -8.07
C ASP A 142 -1.79 -12.84 -8.39
N THR A 143 -1.55 -13.51 -9.51
CA THR A 143 -2.20 -14.78 -9.87
C THR A 143 -1.56 -15.90 -9.06
N VAL A 144 -2.32 -16.93 -8.76
CA VAL A 144 -1.82 -18.11 -8.04
C VAL A 144 -1.05 -19.02 -8.98
N SER A 145 0.16 -19.42 -8.58
CA SER A 145 1.01 -20.33 -9.36
C SER A 145 0.86 -21.80 -8.96
N LEU A 146 0.32 -22.07 -7.76
CA LEU A 146 0.12 -23.43 -7.23
C LEU A 146 -0.75 -24.32 -8.11
N ASP A 147 -1.67 -23.70 -8.83
CA ASP A 147 -2.57 -24.41 -9.74
C ASP A 147 -2.61 -23.66 -11.07
N ALA A 148 -1.61 -23.92 -11.89
CA ALA A 148 -1.51 -23.33 -13.23
C ALA A 148 -2.71 -23.67 -14.14
N SER A 149 -3.54 -24.64 -13.73
CA SER A 149 -4.78 -25.02 -14.42
C SER A 149 -5.96 -24.09 -14.06
N ASP A 150 -5.89 -23.34 -12.95
CA ASP A 150 -6.97 -22.46 -12.49
C ASP A 150 -6.56 -20.99 -12.47
N ALA A 151 -6.48 -20.40 -13.65
CA ALA A 151 -6.19 -18.96 -13.84
C ALA A 151 -7.24 -18.03 -13.22
N SER A 152 -8.32 -18.55 -12.63
CA SER A 152 -9.38 -17.79 -12.01
C SER A 152 -9.08 -17.38 -10.56
N ARG A 153 -8.03 -17.93 -9.95
CA ARG A 153 -7.66 -17.64 -8.57
C ARG A 153 -6.68 -16.48 -8.47
N ARG A 154 -6.84 -15.71 -7.39
CA ARG A 154 -5.98 -14.58 -7.04
C ARG A 154 -5.48 -14.72 -5.61
N ALA A 155 -4.27 -14.26 -5.38
CA ALA A 155 -3.65 -14.29 -4.06
C ALA A 155 -4.28 -13.26 -3.12
N VAL A 156 -4.44 -13.64 -1.87
CA VAL A 156 -4.91 -12.79 -0.78
C VAL A 156 -3.98 -12.94 0.44
N ARG A 157 -3.92 -11.91 1.25
CA ARG A 157 -3.06 -11.87 2.44
C ARG A 157 -3.85 -11.43 3.67
N GLY A 158 -3.36 -11.84 4.83
CA GLY A 158 -3.94 -11.45 6.12
C GLY A 158 -4.81 -12.54 6.72
N TYR A 159 -5.92 -12.19 7.31
CA TYR A 159 -6.89 -13.00 8.05
C TYR A 159 -6.43 -13.28 9.49
N ASN A 160 -5.63 -14.33 9.76
CA ASN A 160 -5.19 -14.67 11.11
C ASN A 160 -3.92 -13.91 11.53
N SER A 161 -3.10 -13.56 10.56
CA SER A 161 -1.87 -12.81 10.77
C SER A 161 -1.51 -12.00 9.52
N ALA A 162 -0.64 -11.00 9.70
CA ALA A 162 -0.10 -10.25 8.57
C ALA A 162 0.61 -11.14 7.55
N ARG A 163 1.17 -12.26 7.97
CA ARG A 163 1.97 -13.16 7.12
C ARG A 163 1.16 -14.16 6.33
N ARG A 164 -0.07 -14.47 6.77
CA ARG A 164 -0.86 -15.52 6.11
C ARG A 164 -1.03 -15.19 4.63
N TRP A 165 -0.59 -16.13 3.81
CA TRP A 165 -0.89 -16.18 2.38
C TRP A 165 -2.02 -17.17 2.13
N PHE A 166 -2.93 -16.80 1.23
CA PHE A 166 -4.00 -17.69 0.78
C PHE A 166 -4.44 -17.27 -0.63
N HIS A 167 -5.43 -17.93 -1.18
CA HIS A 167 -5.99 -17.62 -2.50
C HIS A 167 -7.50 -17.81 -2.54
N SER A 168 -8.14 -17.10 -3.44
CA SER A 168 -9.58 -17.20 -3.67
C SER A 168 -9.92 -16.95 -5.13
N TYR A 169 -11.09 -17.37 -5.55
CA TYR A 169 -11.57 -17.06 -6.90
C TYR A 169 -11.76 -15.56 -7.07
N ALA A 170 -11.32 -15.02 -8.20
CA ALA A 170 -11.38 -13.59 -8.51
C ALA A 170 -12.80 -12.98 -8.46
N THR A 171 -13.82 -13.82 -8.61
CA THR A 171 -15.24 -13.45 -8.56
C THR A 171 -15.83 -13.41 -7.15
N ARG A 172 -15.13 -13.93 -6.14
CA ARG A 172 -15.66 -14.04 -4.77
C ARG A 172 -15.61 -12.71 -4.03
N SER A 173 -16.72 -12.36 -3.39
CA SER A 173 -16.91 -11.16 -2.58
C SER A 173 -17.34 -11.51 -1.15
N TYR A 174 -16.66 -12.46 -0.52
CA TYR A 174 -16.97 -12.82 0.87
C TYR A 174 -16.77 -11.63 1.81
N SER A 175 -17.51 -11.63 2.93
CA SER A 175 -17.45 -10.56 3.93
C SER A 175 -16.04 -10.34 4.51
N ASN A 176 -15.19 -11.34 4.42
CA ASN A 176 -13.78 -11.29 4.85
C ASN A 176 -12.78 -11.05 3.70
N HIS A 177 -13.24 -10.71 2.50
CA HIS A 177 -12.38 -10.34 1.37
C HIS A 177 -12.40 -8.84 1.21
N GLY A 178 -11.28 -8.21 1.44
CA GLY A 178 -11.14 -6.77 1.50
C GLY A 178 -10.09 -6.21 0.54
N PHE A 179 -10.01 -4.90 0.54
CA PHE A 179 -9.04 -4.12 -0.22
C PHE A 179 -8.20 -3.26 0.73
N ARG A 180 -6.92 -3.57 0.82
CA ARG A 180 -5.91 -2.77 1.52
C ARG A 180 -5.00 -2.13 0.48
N PRO A 181 -5.26 -0.90 0.07
CA PRO A 181 -4.47 -0.24 -0.95
C PRO A 181 -3.09 0.18 -0.46
N VAL A 182 -2.20 0.32 -1.44
CA VAL A 182 -0.99 1.11 -1.32
C VAL A 182 -1.09 2.35 -2.19
N LEU A 183 -0.40 3.41 -1.79
CA LEU A 183 -0.15 4.60 -2.59
C LEU A 183 1.33 4.57 -2.99
N GLU A 184 1.57 4.30 -4.27
CA GLU A 184 2.90 4.40 -4.86
C GLU A 184 3.14 5.83 -5.32
N VAL A 185 4.25 6.41 -4.90
CA VAL A 185 4.62 7.75 -5.33
C VAL A 185 5.05 7.70 -6.79
N ARG A 186 4.33 8.43 -7.63
CA ARG A 186 4.66 8.58 -9.05
C ARG A 186 5.80 9.57 -9.22
N ASN A 187 6.73 9.25 -10.11
CA ASN A 187 7.85 10.15 -10.39
C ASN A 187 8.71 10.46 -9.15
N PRO A 188 9.36 9.50 -8.54
CA PRO A 188 10.26 9.77 -7.41
C PRO A 188 11.33 10.81 -7.77
N ASN A 189 11.65 10.98 -9.05
CA ASN A 189 12.53 12.04 -9.53
C ASN A 189 11.97 13.46 -9.32
N THR A 190 10.68 13.62 -9.08
CA THR A 190 10.08 14.92 -8.69
C THR A 190 10.23 15.22 -7.20
N LEU A 191 10.69 14.24 -6.43
CA LEU A 191 10.84 14.32 -4.98
C LEU A 191 12.30 14.32 -4.51
N GLY A 192 13.27 14.31 -5.44
CA GLY A 192 14.69 14.30 -5.19
C GLY A 192 15.39 13.03 -5.66
N PRO A 193 16.71 13.05 -5.80
CA PRO A 193 17.50 11.95 -6.35
C PRO A 193 17.40 10.66 -5.53
N ASP A 194 16.87 10.70 -4.32
CA ASP A 194 16.72 9.55 -3.42
C ASP A 194 15.24 9.22 -3.14
N GLY A 195 14.32 9.64 -3.99
CA GLY A 195 12.89 9.48 -3.77
C GLY A 195 12.37 10.40 -2.68
N LEU A 196 11.44 9.93 -1.86
CA LEU A 196 10.94 10.68 -0.71
C LEU A 196 12.07 10.92 0.31
N LYS A 197 12.85 11.98 0.11
CA LYS A 197 13.60 12.54 1.24
C LYS A 197 12.60 13.27 2.13
N ALA A 198 12.29 12.65 3.24
CA ALA A 198 11.80 13.38 4.37
C ALA A 198 12.88 14.40 4.74
N VAL A 199 12.69 15.65 4.37
CA VAL A 199 13.54 16.73 4.90
C VAL A 199 13.12 16.88 6.35
N THR A 200 13.93 16.33 7.24
CA THR A 200 13.78 16.59 8.67
C THR A 200 14.19 18.05 8.90
N LEU A 201 13.22 18.93 9.00
CA LEU A 201 13.47 20.28 9.51
C LEU A 201 13.68 20.14 11.01
N ALA A 202 14.93 20.23 11.43
CA ALA A 202 15.23 20.54 12.81
C ALA A 202 14.70 21.98 13.07
N LEU A 203 13.55 22.07 13.66
CA LEU A 203 13.03 23.32 14.17
C LEU A 203 13.89 23.73 15.37
N GLY A 204 14.91 24.52 15.19
CA GLY A 204 15.90 25.01 16.14
C GLY A 204 15.44 25.07 17.62
N GLY A 205 15.26 23.90 18.26
CA GLY A 205 14.79 23.78 19.64
C GLY A 205 13.29 24.05 19.87
N GLY A 206 12.54 24.40 18.85
CA GLY A 206 11.08 24.61 18.93
C GLY A 206 10.34 23.27 18.88
N LYS A 207 9.26 23.18 19.64
CA LYS A 207 8.35 22.03 19.64
C LYS A 207 7.06 22.43 18.97
N LEU A 208 6.59 21.64 17.99
CA LEU A 208 5.23 21.78 17.49
C LEU A 208 4.32 20.85 18.30
N GLY A 209 3.24 21.39 18.86
CA GLY A 209 2.30 20.59 19.62
C GLY A 209 2.85 19.94 20.89
N GLY A 210 3.93 20.48 21.49
CA GLY A 210 4.54 19.92 22.71
C GLY A 210 5.44 18.70 22.49
N SER A 211 5.61 18.24 21.25
CA SER A 211 6.52 17.16 20.87
C SER A 211 7.90 17.71 20.46
N SER A 212 8.94 16.94 20.74
CA SER A 212 10.30 17.20 20.23
C SER A 212 10.52 16.64 18.84
N ASP A 213 9.49 16.09 18.22
CA ASP A 213 9.59 15.38 16.97
C ASP A 213 9.86 16.33 15.80
N ALA A 214 10.66 15.85 14.88
CA ALA A 214 10.94 16.57 13.65
C ALA A 214 9.70 16.56 12.75
N ILE A 215 9.44 17.71 12.11
CA ILE A 215 8.42 17.76 11.06
C ILE A 215 9.03 17.16 9.79
N HIS A 216 8.38 16.16 9.27
CA HIS A 216 8.72 15.60 7.98
C HIS A 216 8.00 16.40 6.90
N ILE A 217 8.75 17.16 6.11
CA ILE A 217 8.20 17.87 4.95
C ILE A 217 8.67 17.15 3.70
N ILE A 218 7.73 16.75 2.88
CA ILE A 218 8.02 16.22 1.56
C ILE A 218 8.15 17.41 0.60
N VAL A 219 9.34 17.59 0.05
CA VAL A 219 9.63 18.69 -0.88
C VAL A 219 9.70 18.16 -2.29
N LYS A 220 8.97 18.79 -3.19
CA LYS A 220 9.06 18.48 -4.62
C LYS A 220 10.41 18.94 -5.18
N THR A 221 11.10 18.05 -5.90
CA THR A 221 12.39 18.40 -6.56
C THR A 221 12.22 19.53 -7.54
N GLY A 222 13.19 20.41 -7.60
CA GLY A 222 13.19 21.56 -8.50
C GLY A 222 12.46 22.79 -7.91
N SER A 223 11.85 22.67 -6.74
CA SER A 223 11.39 23.82 -5.98
C SER A 223 12.50 24.25 -5.03
N ALA A 224 12.97 25.48 -5.14
CA ALA A 224 13.84 26.02 -4.11
C ALA A 224 13.04 26.07 -2.79
N PHE A 225 13.38 25.15 -1.87
CA PHE A 225 12.84 25.24 -0.53
C PHE A 225 13.63 26.30 0.24
N THR A 226 12.99 27.41 0.49
CA THR A 226 13.51 28.37 1.46
C THR A 226 12.92 27.99 2.81
N ALA A 227 13.75 27.50 3.71
CA ALA A 227 13.31 27.26 5.08
C ALA A 227 12.69 28.55 5.60
N PRO A 228 11.50 28.50 6.21
CA PRO A 228 10.95 29.67 6.89
C PRO A 228 11.98 30.21 7.88
N ALA A 229 12.11 31.49 7.97
CA ALA A 229 12.98 32.09 8.98
C ALA A 229 12.61 31.56 10.36
N SER A 230 13.62 31.17 11.14
CA SER A 230 13.45 30.48 12.43
C SER A 230 12.51 31.24 13.40
N ASP A 231 12.39 32.49 13.24
CA ASP A 231 11.57 33.42 14.03
C ASP A 231 10.06 33.23 13.83
N GLY A 232 9.62 32.62 12.76
CA GLY A 232 8.21 32.31 12.47
C GLY A 232 7.71 31.00 13.02
N LEU A 233 8.60 30.10 13.46
CA LEU A 233 8.27 28.76 13.92
C LEU A 233 8.45 28.54 15.43
N THR A 234 8.90 29.54 16.15
CA THR A 234 9.24 29.44 17.57
C THR A 234 8.18 29.99 18.51
N ARG A 235 6.97 30.23 18.07
CA ARG A 235 5.92 30.78 18.94
C ARG A 235 4.62 30.01 18.86
#